data_0f6a69036c66062a54e4bbebf469ed0f
#
_entry.id   0f6a69036c66062a54e4bbebf469ed0f
#
_cell.length_a   1.000
_cell.length_b   1.000
_cell.length_c   1.000
_cell.angle_alpha   90.00
_cell.angle_beta   90.00
_cell.angle_gamma   90.00
#
_symmetry.space_group_name_H-M   'P 1'
#
loop_
_entity.id
_entity.type
_entity.pdbx_description
1 polymer ?
#
loop_
_entity_poly.entity_id
_entity_poly.type
_entity_poly.pdbx_seq_one_letter_code
_entity_poly.pdbx_strand_id
1 'polypeptide(L)'
;MIYVVFLWKQKKERSGMRKLIEFRNIVKNFDGQIVLKGVNLNIYENEFVTLLGPSGCGKTTLLRILGGFLEQDEGTVIFDGQCIDNVPAYKREINTVFQRYALFPHLNVFENIAFGLRIKKLPNDIITQKVNRMLSLVNLEGYAKRNVTKLSGGQQQRVAIARALVNEPNVLLLDEPLGALDLKLRKEMQRELKRIQQEVGITFIFVTHDQEEALTMSDKIVVMNAGAIEQIGTPLEIYNEPVNSYVARFIGESNIMDGTMLADYKVRFDDKTFECTDFGFKANEQVDVLIRPEDIAIVKPREGVLRGEVKSVLFKGVHYELMVETKTGTSKTVKMHVVTQHDIVNEEAGEKISANDFYVDSDDLINKEMTDQDFISIANAQAWDNENRDISLTHVSHNIENRPGVYTITFGTDKHTEVTVKVYVVHPEYVEDARHNIGISALDFFITPDEIQESMAISTDLKTWASAEAWNLQDDSSIDITDVKFDFDPADIKEGSYDITFATQGREYKVETTSHHETGDKVGLLFGPDDIHVMHKAVVE
;
A
#
# COMPACT_ATOMS: atom_id res chain seq x y z
N MET A 1 4.00 21.41 -24.77
CA MET A 1 4.38 22.83 -24.91
C MET A 1 3.79 23.72 -23.82
N ILE A 2 2.53 23.57 -23.44
CA ILE A 2 1.88 24.36 -22.37
C ILE A 2 2.54 24.08 -21.01
N TYR A 3 2.90 22.83 -20.73
CA TYR A 3 3.48 22.34 -19.46
C TYR A 3 4.91 22.87 -19.24
N VAL A 4 5.76 22.85 -20.26
CA VAL A 4 7.13 23.41 -20.20
C VAL A 4 7.09 24.93 -19.93
N VAL A 5 6.10 25.64 -20.49
CA VAL A 5 5.89 27.08 -20.24
C VAL A 5 5.40 27.31 -18.81
N PHE A 6 4.58 26.39 -18.25
CA PHE A 6 4.08 26.49 -16.89
C PHE A 6 5.22 26.24 -15.87
N LEU A 7 6.05 25.21 -16.07
CA LEU A 7 7.23 24.92 -15.24
C LEU A 7 8.26 26.06 -15.30
N TRP A 8 8.49 26.65 -16.49
CA TRP A 8 9.39 27.78 -16.65
C TRP A 8 8.85 29.04 -15.95
N LYS A 9 7.54 29.25 -15.96
CA LYS A 9 6.86 30.33 -15.25
C LYS A 9 6.95 30.18 -13.73
N GLN A 10 6.73 28.96 -13.20
CA GLN A 10 6.90 28.66 -11.77
C GLN A 10 8.36 28.82 -11.31
N LYS A 11 9.32 28.33 -12.11
CA LYS A 11 10.76 28.49 -11.79
C LYS A 11 11.18 29.96 -11.76
N LYS A 12 10.52 30.81 -12.58
CA LYS A 12 10.76 32.24 -12.63
C LYS A 12 10.06 33.02 -11.48
N GLU A 13 8.88 32.56 -11.03
CA GLU A 13 8.18 33.13 -9.88
C GLU A 13 8.90 32.84 -8.57
N ARG A 14 9.49 31.61 -8.41
CA ARG A 14 10.29 31.25 -7.22
C ARG A 14 11.63 32.01 -7.13
N SER A 15 12.15 32.56 -8.21
CA SER A 15 13.44 33.29 -8.18
C SER A 15 13.43 34.60 -7.38
N GLY A 16 12.27 35.04 -6.89
CA GLY A 16 12.10 36.22 -6.04
C GLY A 16 11.67 35.94 -4.60
N MET A 17 11.36 34.65 -4.23
CA MET A 17 10.93 34.32 -2.89
C MET A 17 12.11 34.22 -1.92
N ARG A 18 11.94 34.81 -0.72
CA ARG A 18 12.94 34.76 0.35
C ARG A 18 13.00 33.36 0.95
N LYS A 19 14.20 32.78 0.99
CA LYS A 19 14.44 31.52 1.67
C LYS A 19 14.38 31.74 3.18
N LEU A 20 13.43 31.11 3.85
CA LEU A 20 13.20 31.27 5.28
C LEU A 20 13.93 30.21 6.10
N ILE A 21 13.89 28.93 5.66
CA ILE A 21 14.53 27.81 6.36
C ILE A 21 15.41 27.03 5.39
N GLU A 22 16.61 26.66 5.85
CA GLU A 22 17.52 25.75 5.16
C GLU A 22 17.97 24.65 6.12
N PHE A 23 17.67 23.41 5.76
CA PHE A 23 18.32 22.24 6.35
C PHE A 23 19.51 21.87 5.46
N ARG A 24 20.70 21.76 6.04
CA ARG A 24 21.93 21.40 5.33
C ARG A 24 22.52 20.14 5.93
N ASN A 25 22.46 19.03 5.21
CA ASN A 25 23.04 17.73 5.54
C ASN A 25 22.67 17.26 6.96
N ILE A 26 21.39 17.33 7.32
CA ILE A 26 20.92 16.96 8.67
C ILE A 26 20.97 15.45 8.87
N VAL A 27 21.81 15.03 9.82
CA VAL A 27 21.89 13.64 10.28
C VAL A 27 21.39 13.54 11.72
N LYS A 28 20.63 12.48 12.01
CA LYS A 28 20.21 12.12 13.36
C LYS A 28 20.31 10.63 13.60
N ASN A 29 21.02 10.26 14.66
CA ASN A 29 21.21 8.90 15.10
C ASN A 29 20.63 8.74 16.52
N PHE A 30 19.92 7.65 16.78
CA PHE A 30 19.49 7.25 18.12
C PHE A 30 20.05 5.85 18.39
N ASP A 31 20.96 5.74 19.34
CA ASP A 31 21.53 4.47 19.80
C ASP A 31 22.03 3.55 18.67
N GLY A 32 22.65 4.11 17.65
CA GLY A 32 23.19 3.40 16.50
C GLY A 32 22.23 3.31 15.30
N GLN A 33 20.96 3.68 15.46
CA GLN A 33 20.00 3.74 14.36
C GLN A 33 19.95 5.14 13.73
N ILE A 34 20.37 5.25 12.48
CA ILE A 34 20.32 6.52 11.73
C ILE A 34 18.87 6.76 11.25
N VAL A 35 18.23 7.79 11.82
CA VAL A 35 16.84 8.18 11.52
C VAL A 35 16.77 9.28 10.45
N LEU A 36 17.78 10.15 10.35
CA LEU A 36 17.91 11.12 9.25
C LEU A 36 19.28 10.96 8.61
N LYS A 37 19.30 10.83 7.28
CA LYS A 37 20.46 10.43 6.46
C LYS A 37 20.97 11.58 5.59
N GLY A 38 21.33 12.72 6.19
CA GLY A 38 21.86 13.86 5.42
C GLY A 38 20.79 14.66 4.68
N VAL A 39 19.70 14.99 5.37
CA VAL A 39 18.54 15.70 4.80
C VAL A 39 18.92 17.13 4.39
N ASN A 40 18.62 17.47 3.14
CA ASN A 40 18.76 18.80 2.56
C ASN A 40 17.41 19.32 2.10
N LEU A 41 16.94 20.46 2.65
CA LEU A 41 15.63 21.03 2.31
C LEU A 41 15.65 22.54 2.44
N ASN A 42 15.07 23.22 1.45
CA ASN A 42 14.83 24.67 1.48
C ASN A 42 13.32 24.96 1.54
N ILE A 43 12.92 25.80 2.49
CA ILE A 43 11.53 26.26 2.67
C ILE A 43 11.53 27.78 2.52
N TYR A 44 10.57 28.27 1.74
CA TYR A 44 10.44 29.69 1.47
C TYR A 44 9.33 30.32 2.33
N GLU A 45 9.38 31.63 2.42
CA GLU A 45 8.41 32.42 3.18
C GLU A 45 6.98 32.24 2.62
N ASN A 46 5.99 32.13 3.51
CA ASN A 46 4.57 31.95 3.20
C ASN A 46 4.20 30.65 2.47
N GLU A 47 5.12 29.66 2.38
CA GLU A 47 4.76 28.33 1.84
C GLU A 47 3.98 27.49 2.85
N PHE A 48 3.03 26.70 2.35
CA PHE A 48 2.48 25.54 3.06
C PHE A 48 3.27 24.31 2.62
N VAL A 49 4.20 23.85 3.45
CA VAL A 49 5.08 22.70 3.15
C VAL A 49 4.62 21.48 3.92
N THR A 50 4.37 20.38 3.24
CA THR A 50 4.03 19.10 3.88
C THR A 50 5.20 18.12 3.82
N LEU A 51 5.60 17.60 4.98
CA LEU A 51 6.47 16.44 5.11
C LEU A 51 5.59 15.19 5.09
N LEU A 52 5.65 14.43 4.03
CA LEU A 52 4.81 13.26 3.77
C LEU A 52 5.66 11.98 3.76
N GLY A 53 5.18 10.89 4.33
CA GLY A 53 5.89 9.60 4.32
C GLY A 53 5.33 8.62 5.36
N PRO A 54 5.76 7.35 5.36
CA PRO A 54 5.30 6.34 6.30
C PRO A 54 5.73 6.65 7.74
N SER A 55 5.12 5.97 8.69
CA SER A 55 5.50 6.08 10.11
C SER A 55 6.98 5.68 10.30
N GLY A 56 7.71 6.46 11.10
CA GLY A 56 9.11 6.18 11.38
C GLY A 56 10.14 6.68 10.35
N CYS A 57 9.74 7.29 9.22
CA CYS A 57 10.68 7.80 8.20
C CYS A 57 11.41 9.10 8.59
N GLY A 58 11.24 9.65 9.79
CA GLY A 58 12.01 10.81 10.28
C GLY A 58 11.29 12.16 10.26
N LYS A 59 10.03 12.29 9.78
CA LYS A 59 9.28 13.55 9.68
C LYS A 59 9.20 14.33 11.01
N THR A 60 8.67 13.71 12.05
CA THR A 60 8.58 14.30 13.40
C THR A 60 9.95 14.61 13.98
N THR A 61 10.98 13.81 13.67
CA THR A 61 12.36 14.07 14.08
C THR A 61 12.90 15.36 13.46
N LEU A 62 12.71 15.54 12.14
CA LEU A 62 13.11 16.75 11.43
C LEU A 62 12.35 17.99 11.96
N LEU A 63 11.04 17.84 12.19
CA LEU A 63 10.21 18.90 12.77
C LEU A 63 10.66 19.28 14.19
N ARG A 64 11.04 18.32 15.05
CA ARG A 64 11.55 18.56 16.40
C ARG A 64 12.92 19.25 16.41
N ILE A 65 13.77 18.93 15.45
CA ILE A 65 15.06 19.60 15.25
C ILE A 65 14.82 21.08 14.92
N LEU A 66 13.92 21.38 13.97
CA LEU A 66 13.55 22.75 13.63
C LEU A 66 12.94 23.50 14.81
N GLY A 67 12.07 22.85 15.58
CA GLY A 67 11.45 23.42 16.77
C GLY A 67 12.41 23.64 17.96
N GLY A 68 13.64 23.11 17.90
CA GLY A 68 14.62 23.21 18.99
C GLY A 68 14.33 22.28 20.17
N PHE A 69 13.53 21.21 19.95
CA PHE A 69 13.25 20.17 20.95
C PHE A 69 14.21 18.99 20.86
N LEU A 70 15.00 18.93 19.79
CA LEU A 70 15.99 17.89 19.52
C LEU A 70 17.18 18.52 18.79
N GLU A 71 18.37 18.06 19.09
CA GLU A 71 19.59 18.45 18.39
C GLU A 71 19.95 17.42 17.33
N GLN A 72 20.40 17.87 16.16
CA GLN A 72 20.98 17.02 15.13
C GLN A 72 22.40 16.59 15.55
N ASP A 73 22.87 15.47 14.99
CA ASP A 73 24.23 14.99 15.25
C ASP A 73 25.23 15.58 14.24
N GLU A 74 24.75 15.79 12.97
CA GLU A 74 25.50 16.47 11.92
C GLU A 74 24.61 17.43 11.14
N GLY A 75 25.24 18.36 10.44
CA GLY A 75 24.56 19.34 9.61
C GLY A 75 24.19 20.61 10.36
N THR A 76 23.43 21.48 9.71
CA THR A 76 23.11 22.84 10.22
C THR A 76 21.72 23.25 9.78
N VAL A 77 20.96 23.86 10.71
CA VAL A 77 19.67 24.50 10.43
C VAL A 77 19.86 26.02 10.38
N ILE A 78 19.49 26.62 9.27
CA ILE A 78 19.53 28.06 9.08
C ILE A 78 18.08 28.60 9.02
N PHE A 79 17.81 29.61 9.80
CA PHE A 79 16.54 30.31 9.85
C PHE A 79 16.77 31.79 9.57
N ASP A 80 16.12 32.33 8.55
CA ASP A 80 16.30 33.72 8.11
C ASP A 80 17.76 34.16 7.95
N GLY A 81 18.57 33.27 7.33
CA GLY A 81 19.99 33.49 7.11
C GLY A 81 20.89 33.29 8.35
N GLN A 82 20.34 32.98 9.51
CA GLN A 82 21.10 32.75 10.77
C GLN A 82 21.06 31.29 11.17
N CYS A 83 22.20 30.76 11.62
CA CYS A 83 22.27 29.43 12.22
C CYS A 83 21.52 29.40 13.55
N ILE A 84 20.60 28.45 13.71
CA ILE A 84 19.75 28.31 14.91
C ILE A 84 20.05 27.04 15.72
N ASP A 85 21.13 26.31 15.43
CA ASP A 85 21.45 25.02 16.07
C ASP A 85 21.48 25.13 17.60
N ASN A 86 22.14 26.17 18.11
CA ASN A 86 22.29 26.43 19.55
C ASN A 86 21.21 27.38 20.12
N VAL A 87 20.17 27.72 19.34
CA VAL A 87 19.09 28.58 19.81
C VAL A 87 18.02 27.74 20.49
N PRO A 88 17.76 27.93 21.80
CA PRO A 88 16.74 27.15 22.49
C PRO A 88 15.32 27.43 21.93
N ALA A 89 14.44 26.43 22.02
CA ALA A 89 13.09 26.46 21.43
C ALA A 89 12.30 27.74 21.76
N TYR A 90 12.35 28.23 23.03
CA TYR A 90 11.58 29.40 23.46
C TYR A 90 12.10 30.74 22.88
N LYS A 91 13.25 30.75 22.23
CA LYS A 91 13.83 31.93 21.56
C LYS A 91 13.66 31.89 20.03
N ARG A 92 13.19 30.75 19.48
CA ARG A 92 12.93 30.62 18.06
C ARG A 92 11.58 31.28 17.74
N GLU A 93 11.50 31.98 16.61
CA GLU A 93 10.24 32.56 16.10
C GLU A 93 9.37 31.51 15.39
N ILE A 94 9.32 30.33 16.01
CA ILE A 94 8.67 29.11 15.51
C ILE A 94 7.78 28.57 16.61
N ASN A 95 6.52 28.32 16.32
CA ASN A 95 5.59 27.71 17.26
C ASN A 95 5.15 26.34 16.77
N THR A 96 4.82 25.44 17.71
CA THR A 96 4.46 24.03 17.41
C THR A 96 3.08 23.70 17.96
N VAL A 97 2.25 23.06 17.14
CA VAL A 97 1.03 22.36 17.55
C VAL A 97 1.35 20.87 17.54
N PHE A 98 1.30 20.23 18.71
CA PHE A 98 1.58 18.81 18.88
C PHE A 98 0.35 17.95 18.55
N GLN A 99 0.56 16.70 18.21
CA GLN A 99 -0.47 15.70 17.85
C GLN A 99 -1.62 15.58 18.85
N ARG A 100 -1.35 15.72 20.16
CA ARG A 100 -2.36 15.72 21.25
C ARG A 100 -2.77 17.13 21.71
N TYR A 101 -2.55 18.17 20.87
CA TYR A 101 -2.91 19.58 21.10
C TYR A 101 -2.25 20.21 22.32
N ALA A 102 -1.87 19.46 23.34
CA ALA A 102 -1.20 19.89 24.58
C ALA A 102 -1.86 21.13 25.24
N LEU A 103 -3.19 21.19 25.26
CA LEU A 103 -3.92 22.25 25.94
C LEU A 103 -3.76 22.10 27.45
N PHE A 104 -3.76 23.24 28.17
CA PHE A 104 -3.75 23.28 29.63
C PHE A 104 -5.16 22.99 30.16
N PRO A 105 -5.43 21.81 30.77
CA PRO A 105 -6.78 21.37 31.08
C PRO A 105 -7.43 22.17 32.25
N HIS A 106 -6.60 22.79 33.08
CA HIS A 106 -7.02 23.64 34.19
C HIS A 106 -7.32 25.09 33.78
N LEU A 107 -7.01 25.47 32.53
CA LEU A 107 -7.30 26.79 31.98
C LEU A 107 -8.52 26.75 31.04
N ASN A 108 -9.27 27.85 30.96
CA ASN A 108 -10.31 28.03 29.97
C ASN A 108 -9.68 28.33 28.57
N VAL A 109 -10.52 28.50 27.56
CA VAL A 109 -10.10 28.79 26.17
C VAL A 109 -9.29 30.08 26.10
N PHE A 110 -9.79 31.18 26.73
CA PHE A 110 -9.14 32.47 26.77
C PHE A 110 -7.73 32.37 27.36
N GLU A 111 -7.61 31.76 28.55
CA GLU A 111 -6.33 31.65 29.24
C GLU A 111 -5.36 30.71 28.53
N ASN A 112 -5.84 29.66 27.83
CA ASN A 112 -4.99 28.84 26.96
C ASN A 112 -4.36 29.69 25.85
N ILE A 113 -5.15 30.50 25.14
CA ILE A 113 -4.66 31.36 24.06
C ILE A 113 -3.77 32.48 24.63
N ALA A 114 -4.18 33.12 25.72
CA ALA A 114 -3.45 34.23 26.36
C ALA A 114 -2.11 33.82 27.00
N PHE A 115 -1.86 32.52 27.20
CA PHE A 115 -0.75 32.01 28.02
C PHE A 115 0.60 32.60 27.64
N GLY A 116 0.97 32.54 26.35
CA GLY A 116 2.22 33.11 25.84
C GLY A 116 2.32 34.63 26.00
N LEU A 117 1.20 35.35 25.81
CA LEU A 117 1.15 36.80 25.97
C LEU A 117 1.32 37.22 27.45
N ARG A 118 0.80 36.42 28.37
CA ARG A 118 0.98 36.64 29.82
C ARG A 118 2.43 36.45 30.23
N ILE A 119 3.12 35.44 29.69
CA ILE A 119 4.58 35.24 29.93
C ILE A 119 5.36 36.45 29.43
N LYS A 120 5.00 37.02 28.28
CA LYS A 120 5.57 38.26 27.74
C LYS A 120 5.20 39.52 28.55
N LYS A 121 4.33 39.38 29.55
CA LYS A 121 3.85 40.45 30.44
C LYS A 121 3.20 41.62 29.69
N LEU A 122 2.46 41.31 28.62
CA LEU A 122 1.70 42.34 27.88
C LEU A 122 0.51 42.87 28.71
N PRO A 123 0.07 44.14 28.48
CA PRO A 123 -1.12 44.72 29.10
C PRO A 123 -2.38 43.90 28.81
N ASN A 124 -3.30 43.86 29.77
CA ASN A 124 -4.52 43.03 29.67
C ASN A 124 -5.46 43.45 28.51
N ASP A 125 -5.51 44.71 28.15
CA ASP A 125 -6.26 45.24 27.01
C ASP A 125 -5.71 44.69 25.69
N ILE A 126 -4.39 44.68 25.52
CA ILE A 126 -3.70 44.11 24.37
C ILE A 126 -3.93 42.60 24.30
N ILE A 127 -3.80 41.90 25.44
CA ILE A 127 -4.08 40.46 25.53
C ILE A 127 -5.51 40.17 25.06
N THR A 128 -6.49 40.92 25.58
CA THR A 128 -7.91 40.73 25.26
C THR A 128 -8.17 40.96 23.77
N GLN A 129 -7.59 42.00 23.18
CA GLN A 129 -7.72 42.28 21.75
C GLN A 129 -7.13 41.16 20.88
N LYS A 130 -5.90 40.73 21.18
CA LYS A 130 -5.22 39.67 20.44
C LYS A 130 -5.97 38.33 20.55
N VAL A 131 -6.40 37.95 21.76
CA VAL A 131 -7.15 36.71 21.97
C VAL A 131 -8.49 36.74 21.23
N ASN A 132 -9.24 37.84 21.29
CA ASN A 132 -10.51 37.95 20.56
C ASN A 132 -10.31 37.85 19.04
N ARG A 133 -9.24 38.49 18.49
CA ARG A 133 -8.88 38.33 17.08
C ARG A 133 -8.59 36.86 16.71
N MET A 134 -7.86 36.14 17.57
CA MET A 134 -7.58 34.73 17.34
C MET A 134 -8.84 33.86 17.43
N LEU A 135 -9.73 34.14 18.39
CA LEU A 135 -11.02 33.43 18.50
C LEU A 135 -11.87 33.61 17.25
N SER A 136 -11.90 34.83 16.68
CA SER A 136 -12.59 35.08 15.42
C SER A 136 -11.91 34.33 14.26
N LEU A 137 -10.59 34.38 14.16
CA LEU A 137 -9.82 33.70 13.12
C LEU A 137 -10.12 32.20 13.04
N VAL A 138 -10.30 31.55 14.21
CA VAL A 138 -10.57 30.08 14.30
C VAL A 138 -12.06 29.74 14.47
N ASN A 139 -12.98 30.69 14.24
CA ASN A 139 -14.43 30.52 14.36
C ASN A 139 -14.87 29.97 15.73
N LEU A 140 -14.34 30.54 16.83
CA LEU A 140 -14.67 30.19 18.22
C LEU A 140 -15.12 31.42 19.05
N GLU A 141 -15.77 32.39 18.42
CA GLU A 141 -16.40 33.53 19.13
C GLU A 141 -17.40 33.01 20.18
N GLY A 142 -17.38 33.61 21.36
CA GLY A 142 -18.22 33.21 22.49
C GLY A 142 -17.72 32.02 23.29
N TYR A 143 -16.62 31.36 22.90
CA TYR A 143 -16.04 30.21 23.62
C TYR A 143 -15.01 30.60 24.69
N ALA A 144 -14.64 31.86 24.82
CA ALA A 144 -13.54 32.35 25.68
C ALA A 144 -13.57 31.78 27.11
N LYS A 145 -14.75 31.72 27.76
CA LYS A 145 -14.92 31.26 29.14
C LYS A 145 -15.10 29.74 29.26
N ARG A 146 -15.21 28.98 28.17
CA ARG A 146 -15.44 27.53 28.22
C ARG A 146 -14.21 26.78 28.70
N ASN A 147 -14.42 25.68 29.42
CA ASN A 147 -13.33 24.77 29.76
C ASN A 147 -12.92 23.96 28.51
N VAL A 148 -11.63 23.86 28.26
CA VAL A 148 -11.11 23.17 27.08
C VAL A 148 -11.37 21.66 27.07
N THR A 149 -11.57 21.04 28.25
CA THR A 149 -11.91 19.62 28.38
C THR A 149 -13.33 19.28 27.91
N LYS A 150 -14.18 20.30 27.78
CA LYS A 150 -15.59 20.16 27.31
C LYS A 150 -15.74 20.44 25.82
N LEU A 151 -14.67 20.68 25.11
CA LEU A 151 -14.64 20.95 23.67
C LEU A 151 -14.53 19.65 22.88
N SER A 152 -15.10 19.63 21.67
CA SER A 152 -14.83 18.56 20.70
C SER A 152 -13.35 18.56 20.25
N GLY A 153 -12.86 17.45 19.70
CA GLY A 153 -11.48 17.36 19.21
C GLY A 153 -11.10 18.47 18.24
N GLY A 154 -11.95 18.78 17.26
CA GLY A 154 -11.72 19.88 16.32
C GLY A 154 -11.74 21.26 16.98
N GLN A 155 -12.58 21.49 18.00
CA GLN A 155 -12.57 22.73 18.76
C GLN A 155 -11.29 22.86 19.60
N GLN A 156 -10.81 21.76 20.22
CA GLN A 156 -9.55 21.76 20.95
C GLN A 156 -8.37 22.06 20.03
N GLN A 157 -8.36 21.50 18.83
CA GLN A 157 -7.35 21.77 17.81
C GLN A 157 -7.33 23.26 17.42
N ARG A 158 -8.49 23.85 17.14
CA ARG A 158 -8.62 25.29 16.83
C ARG A 158 -8.08 26.18 17.96
N VAL A 159 -8.34 25.81 19.23
CA VAL A 159 -7.75 26.51 20.39
C VAL A 159 -6.23 26.39 20.40
N ALA A 160 -5.69 25.20 20.10
CA ALA A 160 -4.23 24.99 20.04
C ALA A 160 -3.57 25.80 18.92
N ILE A 161 -4.22 25.88 17.75
CA ILE A 161 -3.75 26.72 16.64
C ILE A 161 -3.80 28.20 17.03
N ALA A 162 -4.91 28.67 17.60
CA ALA A 162 -5.05 30.05 18.08
C ALA A 162 -3.97 30.40 19.11
N ARG A 163 -3.68 29.49 20.05
CA ARG A 163 -2.61 29.66 21.04
C ARG A 163 -1.22 29.74 20.40
N ALA A 164 -0.98 28.98 19.35
CA ALA A 164 0.28 29.04 18.64
C ALA A 164 0.42 30.32 17.81
N LEU A 165 -0.66 30.78 17.17
CA LEU A 165 -0.67 31.96 16.30
C LEU A 165 -0.68 33.29 17.05
N VAL A 166 -1.24 33.35 18.28
CA VAL A 166 -1.38 34.62 19.03
C VAL A 166 -0.06 35.33 19.30
N ASN A 167 1.05 34.60 19.29
CA ASN A 167 2.41 35.14 19.46
C ASN A 167 3.01 35.70 18.18
N GLU A 168 2.30 35.62 17.06
CA GLU A 168 2.69 36.08 15.72
C GLU A 168 4.04 35.47 15.28
N PRO A 169 4.16 34.12 15.23
CA PRO A 169 5.40 33.46 14.79
C PRO A 169 5.57 33.58 13.27
N ASN A 170 6.81 33.48 12.78
CA ASN A 170 7.09 33.39 11.35
C ASN A 170 6.78 32.02 10.76
N VAL A 171 6.83 30.97 11.61
CA VAL A 171 6.59 29.58 11.21
C VAL A 171 5.70 28.85 12.22
N LEU A 172 4.71 28.12 11.70
CA LEU A 172 3.88 27.19 12.47
C LEU A 172 4.19 25.74 12.08
N LEU A 173 4.61 24.96 13.06
CA LEU A 173 4.84 23.52 12.93
C LEU A 173 3.60 22.76 13.38
N LEU A 174 3.16 21.80 12.58
CA LEU A 174 1.97 21.00 12.82
C LEU A 174 2.35 19.51 12.71
N ASP A 175 2.39 18.81 13.86
CA ASP A 175 2.79 17.39 13.94
C ASP A 175 1.54 16.49 13.96
N GLU A 176 1.16 15.92 12.82
CA GLU A 176 -0.02 15.08 12.60
C GLU A 176 -1.32 15.63 13.24
N PRO A 177 -1.67 16.90 13.02
CA PRO A 177 -2.74 17.53 13.79
C PRO A 177 -4.14 16.97 13.49
N LEU A 178 -4.35 16.34 12.32
CA LEU A 178 -5.65 15.84 11.87
C LEU A 178 -5.89 14.36 12.17
N GLY A 179 -4.86 13.63 12.63
CA GLY A 179 -4.90 12.18 12.80
C GLY A 179 -5.96 11.65 13.79
N ALA A 180 -6.39 12.48 14.75
CA ALA A 180 -7.39 12.09 15.77
C ALA A 180 -8.83 12.46 15.40
N LEU A 181 -9.08 13.02 14.20
CA LEU A 181 -10.40 13.49 13.76
C LEU A 181 -11.11 12.46 12.87
N ASP A 182 -12.44 12.42 12.95
CA ASP A 182 -13.27 11.70 11.98
C ASP A 182 -13.16 12.32 10.57
N LEU A 183 -13.52 11.55 9.53
CA LEU A 183 -13.34 11.94 8.13
C LEU A 183 -14.00 13.28 7.78
N LYS A 184 -15.23 13.53 8.26
CA LYS A 184 -15.97 14.77 7.95
C LYS A 184 -15.29 15.97 8.58
N LEU A 185 -14.97 15.88 9.87
CA LEU A 185 -14.31 16.94 10.61
C LEU A 185 -12.89 17.18 10.09
N ARG A 186 -12.18 16.12 9.64
CA ARG A 186 -10.88 16.22 9.03
C ARG A 186 -10.92 17.08 7.75
N LYS A 187 -11.87 16.82 6.84
CA LYS A 187 -12.05 17.62 5.61
C LYS A 187 -12.43 19.08 5.89
N GLU A 188 -13.20 19.35 6.93
CA GLU A 188 -13.48 20.72 7.38
C GLU A 188 -12.22 21.41 7.89
N MET A 189 -11.42 20.72 8.69
CA MET A 189 -10.19 21.27 9.27
C MET A 189 -9.08 21.48 8.23
N GLN A 190 -8.98 20.65 7.20
CA GLN A 190 -8.06 20.86 6.06
C GLN A 190 -8.33 22.22 5.40
N ARG A 191 -9.58 22.49 5.04
CA ARG A 191 -9.98 23.77 4.44
C ARG A 191 -9.73 24.96 5.38
N GLU A 192 -10.00 24.77 6.64
CA GLU A 192 -9.80 25.80 7.68
C GLU A 192 -8.31 26.13 7.87
N LEU A 193 -7.44 25.11 7.93
CA LEU A 193 -5.98 25.31 8.04
C LEU A 193 -5.42 26.07 6.85
N LYS A 194 -5.83 25.72 5.61
CA LYS A 194 -5.39 26.45 4.41
C LYS A 194 -5.89 27.89 4.40
N ARG A 195 -7.16 28.13 4.81
CA ARG A 195 -7.72 29.47 4.97
C ARG A 195 -6.93 30.31 5.99
N ILE A 196 -6.68 29.73 7.17
CA ILE A 196 -5.93 30.41 8.23
C ILE A 196 -4.52 30.77 7.74
N GLN A 197 -3.82 29.85 7.07
CA GLN A 197 -2.48 30.09 6.55
C GLN A 197 -2.46 31.27 5.55
N GLN A 198 -3.43 31.31 4.64
CA GLN A 198 -3.57 32.39 3.67
C GLN A 198 -3.91 33.74 4.32
N GLU A 199 -4.79 33.73 5.33
CA GLU A 199 -5.22 34.96 6.02
C GLU A 199 -4.11 35.54 6.91
N VAL A 200 -3.32 34.67 7.57
CA VAL A 200 -2.23 35.09 8.46
C VAL A 200 -0.95 35.41 7.68
N GLY A 201 -0.73 34.76 6.53
CA GLY A 201 0.43 34.99 5.68
C GLY A 201 1.74 34.54 6.31
N ILE A 202 1.79 33.37 6.96
CA ILE A 202 3.01 32.78 7.55
C ILE A 202 3.30 31.41 6.96
N THR A 203 4.51 30.91 7.18
CA THR A 203 4.93 29.60 6.69
C THR A 203 4.38 28.48 7.59
N PHE A 204 3.74 27.49 6.98
CA PHE A 204 3.30 26.28 7.68
C PHE A 204 4.17 25.11 7.27
N ILE A 205 4.60 24.31 8.27
CA ILE A 205 5.23 23.00 8.06
C ILE A 205 4.35 21.95 8.70
N PHE A 206 3.77 21.13 7.87
CA PHE A 206 2.74 20.14 8.21
C PHE A 206 3.31 18.74 8.06
N VAL A 207 3.17 17.91 9.07
CA VAL A 207 3.56 16.50 9.06
C VAL A 207 2.31 15.65 8.94
N THR A 208 2.30 14.75 7.98
CA THR A 208 1.22 13.75 7.82
C THR A 208 1.74 12.46 7.17
N HIS A 209 0.97 11.41 7.27
CA HIS A 209 1.09 10.20 6.46
C HIS A 209 -0.09 10.03 5.48
N ASP A 210 -1.04 10.98 5.48
CA ASP A 210 -2.22 10.99 4.63
C ASP A 210 -1.93 11.73 3.31
N GLN A 211 -2.10 11.03 2.19
CA GLN A 211 -1.82 11.52 0.85
C GLN A 211 -2.83 12.62 0.43
N GLU A 212 -4.13 12.45 0.77
CA GLU A 212 -5.17 13.41 0.45
C GLU A 212 -4.91 14.76 1.13
N GLU A 213 -4.44 14.73 2.39
CA GLU A 213 -4.04 15.94 3.11
C GLU A 213 -2.89 16.67 2.41
N ALA A 214 -1.85 15.93 2.02
CA ALA A 214 -0.69 16.51 1.34
C ALA A 214 -1.06 17.11 -0.02
N LEU A 215 -1.82 16.38 -0.85
CA LEU A 215 -2.19 16.81 -2.20
C LEU A 215 -3.14 18.03 -2.18
N THR A 216 -4.05 18.12 -1.18
CA THR A 216 -5.09 19.17 -1.17
C THR A 216 -4.66 20.47 -0.51
N MET A 217 -3.73 20.44 0.44
CA MET A 217 -3.39 21.63 1.23
C MET A 217 -2.04 22.27 0.86
N SER A 218 -1.10 21.49 0.29
CA SER A 218 0.29 21.94 0.17
C SER A 218 0.55 22.84 -1.02
N ASP A 219 1.49 23.75 -0.86
CA ASP A 219 2.16 24.43 -1.97
C ASP A 219 3.40 23.63 -2.40
N LYS A 220 3.99 22.87 -1.45
CA LYS A 220 5.14 21.98 -1.64
C LYS A 220 5.00 20.72 -0.81
N ILE A 221 5.24 19.58 -1.41
CA ILE A 221 5.31 18.28 -0.73
C ILE A 221 6.77 17.82 -0.71
N VAL A 222 7.20 17.30 0.42
CA VAL A 222 8.48 16.65 0.64
C VAL A 222 8.19 15.19 0.99
N VAL A 223 8.39 14.30 0.05
CA VAL A 223 8.20 12.85 0.26
C VAL A 223 9.43 12.29 0.92
N MET A 224 9.25 11.69 2.09
CA MET A 224 10.34 11.11 2.89
C MET A 224 10.17 9.60 3.03
N ASN A 225 11.29 8.89 2.92
CA ASN A 225 11.36 7.45 3.13
C ASN A 225 12.66 7.08 3.84
N ALA A 226 12.59 6.17 4.82
CA ALA A 226 13.75 5.61 5.52
C ALA A 226 14.85 6.62 5.93
N GLY A 227 14.45 7.85 6.30
CA GLY A 227 15.35 8.91 6.75
C GLY A 227 15.91 9.82 5.65
N ALA A 228 15.56 9.59 4.40
CA ALA A 228 15.95 10.41 3.25
C ALA A 228 14.75 11.13 2.62
N ILE A 229 15.04 12.13 1.80
CA ILE A 229 14.05 12.76 0.93
C ILE A 229 14.09 12.05 -0.43
N GLU A 230 12.95 11.49 -0.84
CA GLU A 230 12.78 10.85 -2.15
C GLU A 230 12.51 11.89 -3.24
N GLN A 231 11.55 12.77 -2.99
CA GLN A 231 11.15 13.80 -3.96
C GLN A 231 10.64 15.07 -3.27
N ILE A 232 10.89 16.21 -3.87
CA ILE A 232 10.32 17.51 -3.50
C ILE A 232 9.65 18.10 -4.73
N GLY A 233 8.38 18.48 -4.62
CA GLY A 233 7.63 19.09 -5.72
C GLY A 233 6.33 19.74 -5.27
N THR A 234 5.61 20.32 -6.21
CA THR A 234 4.22 20.70 -6.01
C THR A 234 3.34 19.44 -5.97
N PRO A 235 2.11 19.50 -5.45
CA PRO A 235 1.19 18.37 -5.49
C PRO A 235 1.06 17.74 -6.89
N LEU A 236 0.97 18.55 -7.91
CA LEU A 236 0.83 18.10 -9.29
C LEU A 236 2.09 17.39 -9.81
N GLU A 237 3.29 17.93 -9.52
CA GLU A 237 4.56 17.31 -9.90
C GLU A 237 4.75 15.95 -9.19
N ILE A 238 4.42 15.86 -7.89
CA ILE A 238 4.55 14.61 -7.12
C ILE A 238 3.59 13.54 -7.62
N TYR A 239 2.38 13.92 -8.05
CA TYR A 239 1.35 12.98 -8.52
C TYR A 239 1.61 12.51 -9.95
N ASN A 240 1.88 13.44 -10.88
CA ASN A 240 2.00 13.17 -12.31
C ASN A 240 3.41 12.74 -12.72
N GLU A 241 4.45 13.23 -12.02
CA GLU A 241 5.86 13.00 -12.38
C GLU A 241 6.65 12.41 -11.18
N PRO A 242 6.23 11.27 -10.62
CA PRO A 242 6.99 10.63 -9.55
C PRO A 242 8.37 10.19 -10.07
N VAL A 243 9.41 10.42 -9.25
CA VAL A 243 10.79 10.10 -9.65
C VAL A 243 11.09 8.60 -9.67
N ASN A 244 10.30 7.80 -8.96
CA ASN A 244 10.46 6.35 -8.87
C ASN A 244 9.14 5.65 -8.49
N SER A 245 9.11 4.33 -8.60
CA SER A 245 7.94 3.49 -8.29
C SER A 245 7.50 3.59 -6.82
N TYR A 246 8.43 3.88 -5.90
CA TYR A 246 8.06 4.11 -4.49
C TYR A 246 7.16 5.35 -4.35
N VAL A 247 7.58 6.49 -4.88
CA VAL A 247 6.79 7.74 -4.82
C VAL A 247 5.46 7.54 -5.55
N ALA A 248 5.47 6.91 -6.72
CA ALA A 248 4.26 6.63 -7.51
C ALA A 248 3.21 5.86 -6.70
N ARG A 249 3.60 4.74 -6.08
CA ARG A 249 2.71 3.89 -5.26
C ARG A 249 2.31 4.55 -3.94
N PHE A 250 3.20 5.35 -3.38
CA PHE A 250 2.96 5.99 -2.09
C PHE A 250 1.99 7.18 -2.22
N ILE A 251 1.89 7.82 -3.38
CA ILE A 251 1.03 9.03 -3.57
C ILE A 251 -0.38 8.69 -4.04
N GLY A 252 -0.55 7.58 -4.73
CA GLY A 252 -1.86 7.18 -5.26
C GLY A 252 -1.82 5.80 -5.90
N GLU A 253 -2.99 5.33 -6.26
CA GLU A 253 -3.15 4.09 -7.00
C GLU A 253 -2.41 4.17 -8.33
N SER A 254 -1.79 3.09 -8.76
CA SER A 254 -0.84 3.11 -9.86
C SER A 254 -0.77 1.78 -10.57
N ASN A 255 -0.88 1.78 -11.89
CA ASN A 255 -0.44 0.66 -12.71
C ASN A 255 1.04 0.88 -13.01
N ILE A 256 1.91 0.08 -12.41
CA ILE A 256 3.37 0.14 -12.62
C ILE A 256 3.82 -1.15 -13.26
N MET A 257 4.46 -1.03 -14.40
CA MET A 257 4.89 -2.14 -15.25
C MET A 257 6.37 -2.01 -15.61
N ASP A 258 7.03 -3.16 -15.73
CA ASP A 258 8.35 -3.20 -16.33
C ASP A 258 8.29 -2.82 -17.81
N GLY A 259 9.18 -1.93 -18.21
CA GLY A 259 9.30 -1.48 -19.57
C GLY A 259 10.76 -1.37 -20.03
N THR A 260 10.92 -1.12 -21.31
CA THR A 260 12.23 -0.84 -21.91
C THR A 260 12.14 0.43 -22.74
N MET A 261 12.93 1.43 -22.41
CA MET A 261 13.02 2.67 -23.16
C MET A 261 13.81 2.41 -24.45
N LEU A 262 13.16 2.41 -25.60
CA LEU A 262 13.82 2.11 -26.87
C LEU A 262 14.60 3.32 -27.41
N ALA A 263 14.04 4.51 -27.25
CA ALA A 263 14.61 5.80 -27.59
C ALA A 263 13.82 6.88 -26.89
N ASP A 264 14.25 8.14 -26.93
CA ASP A 264 13.45 9.27 -26.45
C ASP A 264 12.04 9.21 -27.06
N TYR A 265 11.03 9.37 -26.21
CA TYR A 265 9.60 9.35 -26.57
C TYR A 265 9.07 7.98 -27.03
N LYS A 266 9.81 6.87 -26.80
CA LYS A 266 9.37 5.51 -27.18
C LYS A 266 9.72 4.49 -26.12
N VAL A 267 8.70 3.92 -25.50
CA VAL A 267 8.81 2.87 -24.49
C VAL A 267 8.12 1.60 -24.97
N ARG A 268 8.66 0.46 -24.60
CA ARG A 268 8.05 -0.86 -24.84
C ARG A 268 7.67 -1.51 -23.53
N PHE A 269 6.41 -1.89 -23.40
CA PHE A 269 5.86 -2.71 -22.33
C PHE A 269 4.67 -3.51 -22.90
N ASP A 270 4.25 -4.57 -22.21
CA ASP A 270 3.12 -5.44 -22.67
C ASP A 270 3.29 -5.90 -24.13
N ASP A 271 4.52 -6.24 -24.53
CA ASP A 271 4.93 -6.65 -25.88
C ASP A 271 4.62 -5.66 -27.01
N LYS A 272 4.28 -4.42 -26.64
CA LYS A 272 3.99 -3.34 -27.59
C LYS A 272 4.89 -2.14 -27.36
N THR A 273 5.10 -1.39 -28.43
CA THR A 273 5.80 -0.10 -28.38
C THR A 273 4.76 1.02 -28.36
N PHE A 274 4.92 1.93 -27.41
CA PHE A 274 4.10 3.11 -27.22
C PHE A 274 4.94 4.36 -27.37
N GLU A 275 4.31 5.44 -27.82
CA GLU A 275 4.85 6.77 -27.68
C GLU A 275 4.61 7.27 -26.24
N CYS A 276 5.56 8.03 -25.71
CA CYS A 276 5.48 8.69 -24.40
C CYS A 276 6.05 10.10 -24.49
N THR A 277 5.96 10.87 -23.42
CA THR A 277 6.50 12.25 -23.38
C THR A 277 7.89 12.32 -22.75
N ASP A 278 8.38 11.23 -22.19
CA ASP A 278 9.65 11.14 -21.47
C ASP A 278 10.86 11.02 -22.39
N PHE A 279 11.97 11.63 -21.96
CA PHE A 279 13.23 11.65 -22.71
C PHE A 279 14.43 11.70 -21.75
N GLY A 280 15.63 11.48 -22.29
CA GLY A 280 16.88 11.52 -21.52
C GLY A 280 17.31 10.17 -20.95
N PHE A 281 16.64 9.08 -21.31
CA PHE A 281 16.99 7.71 -20.95
C PHE A 281 17.99 7.13 -21.96
N LYS A 282 18.75 6.11 -21.52
CA LYS A 282 19.61 5.37 -22.43
C LYS A 282 18.79 4.45 -23.32
N ALA A 283 19.23 4.23 -24.55
CA ALA A 283 18.59 3.25 -25.42
C ALA A 283 18.64 1.84 -24.79
N ASN A 284 17.51 1.15 -24.78
CA ASN A 284 17.28 -0.16 -24.15
C ASN A 284 17.45 -0.17 -22.62
N GLU A 285 17.30 0.99 -21.96
CA GLU A 285 17.27 1.07 -20.50
C GLU A 285 16.00 0.39 -19.96
N GLN A 286 16.17 -0.45 -18.93
CA GLN A 286 15.04 -1.03 -18.19
C GLN A 286 14.47 0.04 -17.28
N VAL A 287 13.17 0.24 -17.37
CA VAL A 287 12.44 1.35 -16.72
C VAL A 287 11.15 0.84 -16.05
N ASP A 288 10.65 1.60 -15.11
CA ASP A 288 9.28 1.45 -14.60
C ASP A 288 8.36 2.36 -15.42
N VAL A 289 7.27 1.81 -15.93
CA VAL A 289 6.22 2.54 -16.66
C VAL A 289 5.01 2.69 -15.77
N LEU A 290 4.59 3.93 -15.55
CA LEU A 290 3.42 4.28 -14.76
C LEU A 290 2.28 4.72 -15.67
N ILE A 291 1.06 4.20 -15.40
CA ILE A 291 -0.20 4.72 -15.94
C ILE A 291 -1.19 4.81 -14.77
N ARG A 292 -1.81 5.96 -14.58
CA ARG A 292 -2.81 6.14 -13.53
C ARG A 292 -4.12 5.44 -13.90
N PRO A 293 -4.87 4.87 -12.93
CA PRO A 293 -6.15 4.20 -13.21
C PRO A 293 -7.18 5.10 -13.89
N GLU A 294 -7.23 6.38 -13.52
CA GLU A 294 -8.13 7.39 -14.07
C GLU A 294 -7.79 7.84 -15.50
N ASP A 295 -6.54 7.61 -15.95
CA ASP A 295 -6.08 7.97 -17.29
C ASP A 295 -6.38 6.86 -18.31
N ILE A 296 -6.86 5.70 -17.86
CA ILE A 296 -7.21 4.59 -18.72
C ILE A 296 -8.70 4.63 -19.07
N ALA A 297 -9.01 4.88 -20.32
CA ALA A 297 -10.39 4.79 -20.81
C ALA A 297 -10.77 3.37 -21.23
N ILE A 298 -11.95 2.90 -20.83
CA ILE A 298 -12.55 1.66 -21.28
C ILE A 298 -13.29 1.91 -22.59
N VAL A 299 -12.91 1.15 -23.61
CA VAL A 299 -13.49 1.22 -24.97
C VAL A 299 -13.83 -0.17 -25.48
N LYS A 300 -14.41 -0.27 -26.69
CA LYS A 300 -14.63 -1.59 -27.32
C LYS A 300 -13.29 -2.28 -27.59
N PRO A 301 -13.24 -3.63 -27.56
CA PRO A 301 -11.97 -4.37 -27.70
C PRO A 301 -11.15 -4.05 -28.96
N ARG A 302 -11.79 -3.56 -30.02
CA ARG A 302 -11.11 -3.21 -31.29
C ARG A 302 -10.55 -1.79 -31.32
N GLU A 303 -11.01 -0.93 -30.42
CA GLU A 303 -10.65 0.50 -30.35
C GLU A 303 -9.50 0.73 -29.35
N GLY A 304 -9.27 -0.19 -28.41
CA GLY A 304 -8.24 -0.09 -27.39
C GLY A 304 -6.84 -0.39 -27.91
N VAL A 305 -5.85 0.26 -27.31
CA VAL A 305 -4.42 -0.01 -27.56
C VAL A 305 -4.00 -1.34 -26.94
N LEU A 306 -4.61 -1.72 -25.81
CA LEU A 306 -4.54 -3.06 -25.23
C LEU A 306 -5.95 -3.68 -25.20
N ARG A 307 -5.99 -5.01 -25.06
CA ARG A 307 -7.25 -5.77 -24.96
C ARG A 307 -7.20 -6.63 -23.73
N GLY A 308 -8.25 -6.59 -22.93
CA GLY A 308 -8.33 -7.36 -21.71
C GLY A 308 -9.73 -7.89 -21.41
N GLU A 309 -9.82 -8.53 -20.27
CA GLU A 309 -11.04 -9.07 -19.69
C GLU A 309 -11.21 -8.50 -18.29
N VAL A 310 -12.39 -8.02 -17.96
CA VAL A 310 -12.71 -7.50 -16.62
C VAL A 310 -12.73 -8.66 -15.62
N LYS A 311 -11.88 -8.61 -14.61
CA LYS A 311 -11.75 -9.63 -13.55
C LYS A 311 -12.55 -9.30 -12.31
N SER A 312 -12.60 -8.03 -11.95
CA SER A 312 -13.41 -7.58 -10.81
C SER A 312 -13.96 -6.19 -11.03
N VAL A 313 -15.07 -5.91 -10.39
CA VAL A 313 -15.79 -4.63 -10.43
C VAL A 313 -16.13 -4.21 -9.01
N LEU A 314 -15.64 -3.05 -8.58
CA LEU A 314 -15.94 -2.49 -7.27
C LEU A 314 -16.57 -1.11 -7.40
N PHE A 315 -17.79 -0.93 -6.89
CA PHE A 315 -18.45 0.37 -6.87
C PHE A 315 -17.95 1.23 -5.69
N LYS A 316 -17.39 2.38 -5.99
CA LYS A 316 -16.83 3.36 -5.02
C LYS A 316 -17.75 4.56 -4.75
N GLY A 317 -19.04 4.46 -5.07
CA GLY A 317 -20.06 5.49 -4.82
C GLY A 317 -20.27 6.45 -6.00
N VAL A 318 -19.22 6.95 -6.64
CA VAL A 318 -19.29 7.89 -7.77
C VAL A 318 -18.67 7.32 -9.05
N HIS A 319 -17.83 6.32 -8.93
CA HIS A 319 -17.19 5.60 -10.04
C HIS A 319 -17.08 4.11 -9.72
N TYR A 320 -16.74 3.33 -10.73
CA TYR A 320 -16.38 1.92 -10.60
C TYR A 320 -14.85 1.79 -10.70
N GLU A 321 -14.29 0.95 -9.85
CA GLU A 321 -12.92 0.47 -9.95
C GLU A 321 -12.96 -0.90 -10.61
N LEU A 322 -12.25 -1.06 -11.71
CA LEU A 322 -12.15 -2.31 -12.45
C LEU A 322 -10.74 -2.86 -12.39
N MET A 323 -10.62 -4.17 -12.24
CA MET A 323 -9.38 -4.88 -12.55
C MET A 323 -9.55 -5.54 -13.91
N VAL A 324 -8.69 -5.17 -14.86
CA VAL A 324 -8.71 -5.69 -16.24
C VAL A 324 -7.41 -6.43 -16.51
N GLU A 325 -7.49 -7.71 -16.81
CA GLU A 325 -6.34 -8.54 -17.18
C GLU A 325 -6.13 -8.53 -18.69
N THR A 326 -4.94 -8.15 -19.14
CA THR A 326 -4.52 -8.28 -20.54
C THR A 326 -3.94 -9.66 -20.79
N LYS A 327 -4.12 -10.19 -22.01
CA LYS A 327 -3.72 -11.57 -22.33
C LYS A 327 -2.20 -11.66 -22.55
N THR A 328 -1.44 -11.86 -21.49
CA THR A 328 -0.04 -12.32 -21.56
C THR A 328 0.26 -13.11 -20.30
N GLY A 329 0.50 -14.41 -20.39
CA GLY A 329 0.85 -15.26 -19.25
C GLY A 329 1.00 -16.72 -19.65
N THR A 330 1.81 -17.45 -18.91
CA THR A 330 2.02 -18.88 -19.05
C THR A 330 0.99 -19.63 -18.22
N SER A 331 0.44 -20.72 -18.75
CA SER A 331 -0.58 -21.53 -18.05
C SER A 331 -0.26 -23.00 -18.05
N LYS A 332 -0.63 -23.69 -16.97
CA LYS A 332 -0.60 -25.14 -16.81
C LYS A 332 -2.02 -25.64 -16.52
N THR A 333 -2.49 -26.61 -17.28
CA THR A 333 -3.77 -27.30 -17.01
C THR A 333 -3.50 -28.65 -16.37
N VAL A 334 -4.23 -28.93 -15.31
CA VAL A 334 -4.21 -30.21 -14.58
C VAL A 334 -5.62 -30.77 -14.43
N LYS A 335 -5.72 -32.05 -14.08
CA LYS A 335 -7.02 -32.68 -13.82
C LYS A 335 -7.32 -32.73 -12.33
N MET A 336 -8.50 -32.24 -12.00
CA MET A 336 -9.12 -32.46 -10.70
C MET A 336 -10.05 -33.66 -10.82
N HIS A 337 -9.84 -34.66 -9.97
CA HIS A 337 -10.67 -35.85 -9.90
C HIS A 337 -11.61 -35.74 -8.72
N VAL A 338 -12.90 -35.51 -8.98
CA VAL A 338 -13.95 -35.52 -7.95
C VAL A 338 -14.40 -36.95 -7.70
N VAL A 339 -14.15 -37.40 -6.49
CA VAL A 339 -14.38 -38.79 -6.07
C VAL A 339 -15.09 -38.85 -4.73
N THR A 340 -15.74 -39.96 -4.45
CA THR A 340 -16.24 -40.22 -3.10
C THR A 340 -15.09 -40.63 -2.19
N GLN A 341 -15.03 -40.10 -0.97
CA GLN A 341 -14.05 -40.47 0.02
C GLN A 341 -14.09 -41.97 0.33
N HIS A 342 -12.91 -42.55 0.65
CA HIS A 342 -12.84 -43.89 1.18
C HIS A 342 -13.27 -43.88 2.65
N ASP A 343 -14.52 -44.26 2.89
CA ASP A 343 -15.13 -44.29 4.21
C ASP A 343 -15.08 -45.72 4.79
N ILE A 344 -14.58 -45.84 5.98
CA ILE A 344 -14.62 -47.09 6.77
C ILE A 344 -15.39 -46.84 8.06
N VAL A 345 -16.44 -47.62 8.29
CA VAL A 345 -17.22 -47.61 9.53
C VAL A 345 -16.92 -48.88 10.31
N ASN A 346 -16.41 -48.70 11.53
CA ASN A 346 -16.17 -49.79 12.46
C ASN A 346 -17.25 -49.78 13.55
N GLU A 347 -18.31 -50.58 13.33
CA GLU A 347 -19.46 -50.66 14.25
C GLU A 347 -19.06 -51.16 15.65
N GLU A 348 -18.05 -52.08 15.76
CA GLU A 348 -17.60 -52.61 17.04
C GLU A 348 -16.85 -51.56 17.88
N ALA A 349 -16.03 -50.73 17.23
CA ALA A 349 -15.30 -49.64 17.88
C ALA A 349 -16.17 -48.41 18.08
N GLY A 350 -17.27 -48.30 17.33
CA GLY A 350 -18.13 -47.13 17.30
C GLY A 350 -17.43 -45.94 16.67
N GLU A 351 -16.70 -46.16 15.57
CA GLU A 351 -15.90 -45.12 14.91
C GLU A 351 -16.09 -45.15 13.40
N LYS A 352 -15.98 -43.99 12.78
CA LYS A 352 -15.88 -43.79 11.32
C LYS A 352 -14.55 -43.14 11.02
N ILE A 353 -13.85 -43.56 9.96
CA ILE A 353 -12.65 -42.96 9.43
C ILE A 353 -12.79 -42.77 7.93
N SER A 354 -12.26 -41.66 7.41
CA SER A 354 -12.37 -41.28 6.02
C SER A 354 -11.07 -40.66 5.53
N ALA A 355 -10.67 -40.92 4.30
CA ALA A 355 -9.52 -40.29 3.64
C ALA A 355 -9.63 -40.35 2.13
N ASN A 356 -8.90 -39.49 1.41
CA ASN A 356 -8.81 -39.44 -0.04
C ASN A 356 -7.53 -40.06 -0.59
N ASP A 357 -7.56 -40.56 -1.82
CA ASP A 357 -6.38 -40.75 -2.63
C ASP A 357 -5.76 -39.36 -2.95
N PHE A 358 -4.43 -39.27 -3.11
CA PHE A 358 -3.77 -37.99 -3.36
C PHE A 358 -2.50 -38.11 -4.19
N TYR A 359 -2.07 -36.99 -4.79
CA TYR A 359 -0.81 -36.84 -5.49
C TYR A 359 0.23 -36.16 -4.59
N VAL A 360 1.50 -36.55 -4.74
CA VAL A 360 2.66 -35.95 -4.08
C VAL A 360 3.78 -35.77 -5.10
N ASP A 361 4.42 -34.61 -5.06
CA ASP A 361 5.61 -34.36 -5.84
C ASP A 361 6.80 -35.15 -5.30
N SER A 362 7.53 -35.83 -6.19
CA SER A 362 8.75 -36.57 -5.82
C SER A 362 9.83 -35.64 -5.24
N ASP A 363 9.90 -34.38 -5.67
CA ASP A 363 10.86 -33.42 -5.18
C ASP A 363 10.51 -32.92 -3.78
N ASP A 364 9.23 -32.82 -3.45
CA ASP A 364 8.76 -32.52 -2.09
C ASP A 364 9.14 -33.62 -1.10
N LEU A 365 9.06 -34.90 -1.50
CA LEU A 365 9.50 -36.03 -0.67
C LEU A 365 11.02 -36.02 -0.42
N ILE A 366 11.82 -35.42 -1.32
CA ILE A 366 13.28 -35.34 -1.19
C ILE A 366 13.70 -34.12 -0.37
N ASN A 367 13.07 -32.98 -0.61
CA ASN A 367 13.51 -31.67 -0.10
C ASN A 367 12.79 -31.24 1.19
N LYS A 368 11.58 -31.74 1.42
CA LYS A 368 10.79 -31.49 2.63
C LYS A 368 10.68 -32.80 3.40
N GLU A 369 11.11 -32.85 4.67
CA GLU A 369 10.77 -33.98 5.55
C GLU A 369 9.25 -33.92 5.82
N MET A 370 8.46 -34.57 4.94
CA MET A 370 7.01 -34.66 5.12
C MET A 370 6.69 -35.46 6.39
N THR A 371 5.86 -34.89 7.23
CA THR A 371 5.41 -35.45 8.48
C THR A 371 4.09 -36.21 8.31
N ASP A 372 3.74 -37.07 9.27
CA ASP A 372 2.43 -37.71 9.32
C ASP A 372 1.27 -36.72 9.25
N GLN A 373 1.46 -35.52 9.82
CA GLN A 373 0.47 -34.45 9.81
C GLN A 373 0.28 -33.82 8.40
N ASP A 374 1.35 -33.78 7.63
CA ASP A 374 1.27 -33.30 6.23
C ASP A 374 0.45 -34.30 5.40
N PHE A 375 0.70 -35.59 5.55
CA PHE A 375 -0.08 -36.62 4.87
C PHE A 375 -1.55 -36.65 5.31
N ILE A 376 -1.84 -36.47 6.60
CA ILE A 376 -3.21 -36.35 7.12
C ILE A 376 -3.92 -35.18 6.46
N SER A 377 -3.24 -34.03 6.34
CA SER A 377 -3.79 -32.82 5.75
C SER A 377 -4.07 -32.98 4.25
N ILE A 378 -3.12 -33.54 3.48
CA ILE A 378 -3.25 -33.70 2.02
C ILE A 378 -4.34 -34.73 1.68
N ALA A 379 -4.40 -35.84 2.45
CA ALA A 379 -5.41 -36.87 2.27
C ALA A 379 -6.80 -36.48 2.81
N ASN A 380 -6.91 -35.31 3.44
CA ASN A 380 -8.08 -34.90 4.22
C ASN A 380 -8.58 -36.05 5.15
N ALA A 381 -7.64 -36.70 5.83
CA ALA A 381 -7.96 -37.84 6.65
C ALA A 381 -8.58 -37.39 7.97
N GLN A 382 -9.76 -37.91 8.30
CA GLN A 382 -10.54 -37.55 9.48
C GLN A 382 -11.18 -38.77 10.10
N ALA A 383 -11.47 -38.71 11.40
CA ALA A 383 -12.17 -39.78 12.10
C ALA A 383 -13.18 -39.22 13.14
N TRP A 384 -14.28 -39.93 13.33
CA TRP A 384 -15.39 -39.55 14.21
C TRP A 384 -15.87 -40.73 15.05
N ASP A 385 -16.42 -40.42 16.23
CA ASP A 385 -17.15 -41.37 17.04
C ASP A 385 -18.64 -41.46 16.63
N ASN A 386 -19.38 -42.35 17.29
CA ASN A 386 -20.84 -42.54 17.03
C ASN A 386 -21.70 -41.30 17.31
N GLU A 387 -21.16 -40.29 17.97
CA GLU A 387 -21.86 -39.01 18.23
C GLU A 387 -21.39 -37.92 17.25
N ASN A 388 -20.67 -38.27 16.18
CA ASN A 388 -20.06 -37.37 15.20
C ASN A 388 -19.08 -36.33 15.80
N ARG A 389 -18.39 -36.71 16.88
CA ARG A 389 -17.33 -35.90 17.45
C ARG A 389 -15.99 -36.31 16.86
N ASP A 390 -15.15 -35.36 16.48
CA ASP A 390 -13.81 -35.62 15.94
C ASP A 390 -12.96 -36.39 16.94
N ILE A 391 -12.28 -37.42 16.45
CA ILE A 391 -11.27 -38.18 17.18
C ILE A 391 -9.93 -38.12 16.44
N SER A 392 -8.84 -38.14 17.22
CA SER A 392 -7.51 -38.01 16.66
C SER A 392 -7.09 -39.27 15.91
N LEU A 393 -6.45 -39.09 14.77
CA LEU A 393 -5.68 -40.13 14.09
C LEU A 393 -4.36 -40.33 14.84
N THR A 394 -4.09 -41.53 15.27
CA THR A 394 -2.94 -41.87 16.13
C THR A 394 -1.94 -42.77 15.44
N HIS A 395 -2.31 -43.33 14.30
CA HIS A 395 -1.47 -44.23 13.53
C HIS A 395 -1.44 -43.81 12.05
N VAL A 396 -0.24 -43.59 11.52
CA VAL A 396 0.01 -43.37 10.11
C VAL A 396 1.13 -44.31 9.68
N SER A 397 0.87 -45.15 8.67
CA SER A 397 1.88 -46.05 8.13
C SER A 397 1.85 -46.04 6.61
N HIS A 398 3.00 -46.00 5.96
CA HIS A 398 3.09 -45.95 4.51
C HIS A 398 4.30 -46.71 3.96
N ASN A 399 4.23 -47.02 2.65
CA ASN A 399 5.34 -47.58 1.86
C ASN A 399 5.85 -46.63 0.80
N ILE A 400 5.60 -45.31 0.98
CA ILE A 400 5.94 -44.28 0.01
C ILE A 400 7.46 -44.21 -0.15
N GLU A 401 7.93 -44.26 -1.42
CA GLU A 401 9.31 -44.03 -1.80
C GLU A 401 9.40 -42.72 -2.61
N ASN A 402 10.57 -42.09 -2.60
CA ASN A 402 10.84 -40.87 -3.33
C ASN A 402 11.07 -41.09 -4.86
N ARG A 403 10.27 -41.98 -5.45
CA ARG A 403 10.28 -42.28 -6.90
C ARG A 403 8.87 -42.23 -7.44
N PRO A 404 8.68 -41.76 -8.68
CA PRO A 404 7.38 -41.82 -9.35
C PRO A 404 6.80 -43.24 -9.29
N GLY A 405 5.54 -43.35 -8.84
CA GLY A 405 4.86 -44.61 -8.67
C GLY A 405 3.56 -44.47 -7.88
N VAL A 406 2.88 -45.60 -7.67
CA VAL A 406 1.67 -45.65 -6.85
C VAL A 406 1.99 -46.42 -5.57
N TYR A 407 1.78 -45.76 -4.46
CA TYR A 407 2.03 -46.28 -3.10
C TYR A 407 0.74 -46.31 -2.30
N THR A 408 0.83 -46.75 -1.06
CA THR A 408 -0.31 -46.74 -0.14
C THR A 408 0.07 -46.13 1.20
N ILE A 409 -0.91 -45.43 1.80
CA ILE A 409 -0.83 -44.92 3.16
C ILE A 409 -2.07 -45.37 3.93
N THR A 410 -1.87 -45.76 5.19
CA THR A 410 -2.94 -46.18 6.10
C THR A 410 -3.00 -45.20 7.27
N PHE A 411 -4.17 -44.66 7.50
CA PHE A 411 -4.50 -43.85 8.66
C PHE A 411 -5.33 -44.64 9.65
N GLY A 412 -5.09 -44.48 10.94
CA GLY A 412 -5.79 -45.26 11.95
C GLY A 412 -6.02 -44.53 13.28
N THR A 413 -7.01 -45.00 14.04
CA THR A 413 -7.35 -44.54 15.39
C THR A 413 -6.78 -45.47 16.46
N ASP A 414 -6.80 -45.06 17.73
CA ASP A 414 -6.40 -45.87 18.88
C ASP A 414 -7.16 -47.22 19.03
N LYS A 415 -8.36 -47.30 18.46
CA LYS A 415 -9.18 -48.53 18.48
C LYS A 415 -9.04 -49.40 17.23
N HIS A 416 -7.98 -49.13 16.42
CA HIS A 416 -7.67 -49.89 15.22
C HIS A 416 -8.76 -49.79 14.12
N THR A 417 -9.44 -48.67 14.03
CA THR A 417 -10.23 -48.35 12.83
C THR A 417 -9.29 -47.71 11.80
N GLU A 418 -9.13 -48.36 10.64
CA GLU A 418 -8.11 -47.97 9.66
C GLU A 418 -8.71 -47.77 8.29
N VAL A 419 -8.19 -46.76 7.54
CA VAL A 419 -8.47 -46.54 6.12
C VAL A 419 -7.16 -46.52 5.35
N THR A 420 -7.09 -47.19 4.21
CA THR A 420 -5.92 -47.20 3.34
C THR A 420 -6.28 -46.54 2.01
N VAL A 421 -5.49 -45.57 1.63
CA VAL A 421 -5.64 -44.82 0.38
C VAL A 421 -4.38 -44.92 -0.47
N LYS A 422 -4.49 -44.55 -1.77
CA LYS A 422 -3.36 -44.55 -2.70
C LYS A 422 -2.68 -43.20 -2.69
N VAL A 423 -1.37 -43.23 -2.80
CA VAL A 423 -0.52 -42.04 -3.00
C VAL A 423 0.15 -42.16 -4.37
N TYR A 424 -0.10 -41.22 -5.22
CA TYR A 424 0.51 -41.14 -6.55
C TYR A 424 1.70 -40.19 -6.46
N VAL A 425 2.89 -40.76 -6.36
CA VAL A 425 4.15 -39.99 -6.41
C VAL A 425 4.46 -39.72 -7.89
N VAL A 426 4.49 -38.46 -8.25
CA VAL A 426 4.75 -38.00 -9.61
C VAL A 426 5.95 -37.07 -9.64
N HIS A 427 6.61 -36.98 -10.79
CA HIS A 427 7.57 -35.90 -11.03
C HIS A 427 6.80 -34.76 -11.71
N PRO A 428 6.87 -33.55 -11.17
CA PRO A 428 6.05 -32.47 -11.70
C PRO A 428 6.47 -32.17 -13.15
N GLU A 429 5.48 -32.19 -14.03
CA GLU A 429 5.64 -31.62 -15.34
C GLU A 429 5.42 -30.13 -15.24
N TYR A 430 6.42 -29.33 -15.61
CA TYR A 430 6.31 -27.89 -15.64
C TYR A 430 6.27 -27.37 -17.08
N VAL A 431 5.70 -26.21 -17.26
CA VAL A 431 5.67 -25.46 -18.50
C VAL A 431 6.62 -24.28 -18.35
N GLU A 432 7.62 -24.19 -19.23
CA GLU A 432 8.52 -23.05 -19.30
C GLU A 432 8.12 -22.12 -20.45
N ASP A 433 7.98 -20.86 -20.17
CA ASP A 433 7.86 -19.81 -21.17
C ASP A 433 9.12 -18.93 -21.16
N ALA A 434 10.07 -19.30 -21.98
CA ALA A 434 11.33 -18.57 -22.10
C ALA A 434 11.16 -17.13 -22.63
N ARG A 435 10.00 -16.79 -23.24
CA ARG A 435 9.73 -15.43 -23.71
C ARG A 435 9.35 -14.49 -22.59
N HIS A 436 8.61 -15.01 -21.60
CA HIS A 436 8.18 -14.27 -20.44
C HIS A 436 9.04 -14.58 -19.20
N ASN A 437 10.00 -15.50 -19.36
CA ASN A 437 10.92 -15.92 -18.30
C ASN A 437 10.19 -16.54 -17.09
N ILE A 438 9.14 -17.31 -17.34
CA ILE A 438 8.24 -17.87 -16.32
C ILE A 438 8.19 -19.39 -16.44
N GLY A 439 8.37 -20.09 -15.32
CA GLY A 439 8.02 -21.50 -15.14
C GLY A 439 6.71 -21.61 -14.34
N ILE A 440 5.88 -22.60 -14.65
CA ILE A 440 4.69 -22.93 -13.89
C ILE A 440 4.51 -24.44 -13.80
N SER A 441 4.23 -24.94 -12.59
CA SER A 441 3.90 -26.35 -12.33
C SER A 441 2.60 -26.47 -11.55
N ALA A 442 1.94 -27.59 -11.71
CA ALA A 442 0.81 -28.01 -10.88
C ALA A 442 0.61 -29.52 -11.06
N LEU A 443 0.03 -30.19 -10.08
CA LEU A 443 -0.23 -31.61 -10.08
C LEU A 443 -1.71 -31.90 -10.27
N ASP A 444 -2.03 -33.05 -10.87
CA ASP A 444 -3.38 -33.62 -10.78
C ASP A 444 -3.71 -33.93 -9.31
N PHE A 445 -4.97 -33.86 -8.92
CA PHE A 445 -5.38 -34.09 -7.54
C PHE A 445 -6.76 -34.72 -7.42
N PHE A 446 -7.03 -35.33 -6.27
CA PHE A 446 -8.32 -35.89 -5.89
C PHE A 446 -9.01 -35.03 -4.86
N ILE A 447 -10.32 -34.93 -4.93
CA ILE A 447 -11.14 -34.16 -3.99
C ILE A 447 -12.57 -34.69 -3.96
N THR A 448 -13.29 -34.44 -2.87
CA THR A 448 -14.70 -34.80 -2.74
C THR A 448 -15.62 -33.63 -3.08
N PRO A 449 -16.90 -33.91 -3.46
CA PRO A 449 -17.89 -32.88 -3.67
C PRO A 449 -18.08 -31.98 -2.44
N ASP A 450 -18.04 -32.55 -1.23
CA ASP A 450 -18.27 -31.82 0.02
C ASP A 450 -17.14 -30.81 0.28
N GLU A 451 -15.87 -31.17 0.07
CA GLU A 451 -14.72 -30.27 0.21
C GLU A 451 -14.81 -29.07 -0.73
N ILE A 452 -15.28 -29.29 -1.97
CA ILE A 452 -15.45 -28.20 -2.93
C ILE A 452 -16.60 -27.28 -2.52
N GLN A 453 -17.72 -27.85 -2.04
CA GLN A 453 -18.91 -27.08 -1.63
C GLN A 453 -18.66 -26.28 -0.35
N GLU A 454 -17.79 -26.77 0.54
CA GLU A 454 -17.41 -26.07 1.78
C GLU A 454 -16.35 -25.00 1.57
N SER A 455 -15.67 -24.96 0.41
CA SER A 455 -14.64 -23.97 0.12
C SER A 455 -15.20 -22.56 0.09
N MET A 456 -14.65 -21.68 0.92
CA MET A 456 -14.97 -20.25 0.92
C MET A 456 -14.11 -19.44 -0.07
N ALA A 457 -13.02 -20.02 -0.58
CA ALA A 457 -12.04 -19.37 -1.46
C ALA A 457 -11.52 -20.36 -2.51
N ILE A 458 -12.43 -20.90 -3.32
CA ILE A 458 -12.18 -22.02 -4.24
C ILE A 458 -10.90 -21.87 -5.08
N SER A 459 -10.62 -20.68 -5.61
CA SER A 459 -9.41 -20.46 -6.41
C SER A 459 -8.12 -20.61 -5.60
N THR A 460 -8.12 -20.25 -4.32
CA THR A 460 -6.98 -20.43 -3.42
C THR A 460 -6.81 -21.88 -3.04
N ASP A 461 -7.92 -22.55 -2.72
CA ASP A 461 -7.92 -23.94 -2.31
C ASP A 461 -7.51 -24.85 -3.47
N LEU A 462 -7.96 -24.58 -4.68
CA LEU A 462 -7.52 -25.27 -5.90
C LEU A 462 -6.00 -25.17 -6.13
N LYS A 463 -5.38 -24.00 -5.86
CA LYS A 463 -3.92 -23.87 -5.93
C LYS A 463 -3.22 -24.76 -4.91
N THR A 464 -3.75 -24.78 -3.68
CA THR A 464 -3.19 -25.59 -2.58
C THR A 464 -3.31 -27.07 -2.88
N TRP A 465 -4.50 -27.53 -3.29
CA TRP A 465 -4.73 -28.95 -3.60
C TRP A 465 -3.91 -29.45 -4.80
N ALA A 466 -3.69 -28.59 -5.81
CA ALA A 466 -2.86 -28.91 -6.97
C ALA A 466 -1.36 -28.69 -6.73
N SER A 467 -0.94 -28.22 -5.56
CA SER A 467 0.47 -27.77 -5.32
C SER A 467 0.98 -26.87 -6.43
N ALA A 468 0.14 -25.91 -6.85
CA ALA A 468 0.44 -25.07 -8.01
C ALA A 468 1.45 -23.98 -7.66
N GLU A 469 2.56 -23.93 -8.36
CA GLU A 469 3.65 -22.97 -8.16
C GLU A 469 4.11 -22.34 -9.49
N ALA A 470 4.60 -21.11 -9.41
CA ALA A 470 5.23 -20.45 -10.55
C ALA A 470 6.48 -19.68 -10.10
N TRP A 471 7.47 -19.59 -10.97
CA TRP A 471 8.77 -18.97 -10.67
C TRP A 471 9.38 -18.27 -11.89
N ASN A 472 10.29 -17.35 -11.60
CA ASN A 472 11.11 -16.70 -12.61
C ASN A 472 12.28 -17.63 -13.01
N LEU A 473 12.44 -17.89 -14.29
CA LEU A 473 13.49 -18.80 -14.81
C LEU A 473 14.91 -18.24 -14.70
N GLN A 474 15.12 -16.97 -14.35
CA GLN A 474 16.46 -16.38 -14.22
C GLN A 474 17.01 -16.43 -12.79
N ASP A 475 16.14 -16.30 -11.78
CA ASP A 475 16.55 -16.14 -10.39
C ASP A 475 15.76 -17.03 -9.42
N ASP A 476 14.92 -17.93 -9.92
CA ASP A 476 14.04 -18.84 -9.19
C ASP A 476 13.11 -18.14 -8.17
N SER A 477 12.91 -16.84 -8.32
CA SER A 477 11.97 -16.11 -7.44
C SER A 477 10.53 -16.54 -7.70
N SER A 478 9.74 -16.67 -6.63
CA SER A 478 8.31 -17.04 -6.72
C SER A 478 7.50 -15.98 -7.45
N ILE A 479 6.62 -16.43 -8.32
CA ILE A 479 5.64 -15.61 -9.06
C ILE A 479 4.24 -16.03 -8.64
N ASP A 480 3.36 -15.07 -8.40
CA ASP A 480 1.98 -15.38 -8.04
C ASP A 480 1.20 -15.96 -9.22
N ILE A 481 0.50 -17.07 -8.95
CA ILE A 481 -0.54 -17.60 -9.85
C ILE A 481 -1.79 -16.77 -9.61
N THR A 482 -2.19 -15.99 -10.57
CA THR A 482 -3.27 -15.00 -10.41
C THR A 482 -4.59 -15.43 -11.00
N ASP A 483 -4.58 -16.31 -12.00
CA ASP A 483 -5.79 -16.81 -12.66
C ASP A 483 -5.93 -18.33 -12.48
N VAL A 484 -7.09 -18.74 -11.96
CA VAL A 484 -7.47 -20.16 -11.82
C VAL A 484 -8.78 -20.35 -12.55
N LYS A 485 -8.73 -21.04 -13.69
CA LYS A 485 -9.90 -21.31 -14.54
C LYS A 485 -10.40 -22.71 -14.32
N PHE A 486 -11.70 -22.83 -14.13
CA PHE A 486 -12.42 -24.09 -14.05
C PHE A 486 -13.82 -23.91 -14.65
N ASP A 487 -14.39 -25.00 -15.16
CA ASP A 487 -15.72 -25.01 -15.81
C ASP A 487 -16.66 -25.95 -15.05
N PHE A 488 -16.96 -25.62 -13.80
CA PHE A 488 -17.94 -26.31 -12.97
C PHE A 488 -18.58 -25.35 -11.96
N ASP A 489 -19.79 -25.68 -11.52
CA ASP A 489 -20.44 -25.00 -10.40
C ASP A 489 -20.02 -25.70 -9.09
N PRO A 490 -19.32 -25.04 -8.17
CA PRO A 490 -18.94 -25.64 -6.88
C PRO A 490 -20.14 -26.16 -6.07
N ALA A 491 -21.32 -25.55 -6.23
CA ALA A 491 -22.54 -25.95 -5.50
C ALA A 491 -23.23 -27.20 -6.08
N ASP A 492 -22.98 -27.57 -7.34
CA ASP A 492 -23.60 -28.74 -8.02
C ASP A 492 -22.54 -29.64 -8.69
N ILE A 493 -21.34 -29.74 -8.12
CA ILE A 493 -20.28 -30.57 -8.67
C ILE A 493 -20.58 -32.06 -8.44
N LYS A 494 -20.24 -32.88 -9.44
CA LYS A 494 -20.47 -34.34 -9.46
C LYS A 494 -19.16 -35.10 -9.60
N GLU A 495 -19.18 -36.39 -9.28
CA GLU A 495 -18.05 -37.25 -9.56
C GLU A 495 -17.65 -37.20 -11.04
N GLY A 496 -16.36 -37.08 -11.30
CA GLY A 496 -15.79 -36.95 -12.63
C GLY A 496 -14.39 -36.34 -12.62
N SER A 497 -13.90 -36.08 -13.82
CA SER A 497 -12.60 -35.38 -14.00
C SER A 497 -12.85 -34.03 -14.64
N TYR A 498 -12.27 -33.01 -14.07
CA TYR A 498 -12.39 -31.62 -14.47
C TYR A 498 -11.03 -31.02 -14.79
N ASP A 499 -10.96 -30.17 -15.80
CA ASP A 499 -9.73 -29.47 -16.15
C ASP A 499 -9.64 -28.16 -15.34
N ILE A 500 -8.54 -28.02 -14.60
CA ILE A 500 -8.21 -26.78 -13.88
C ILE A 500 -6.98 -26.16 -14.55
N THR A 501 -7.07 -24.91 -14.94
CA THR A 501 -5.96 -24.17 -15.54
C THR A 501 -5.47 -23.10 -14.59
N PHE A 502 -4.24 -23.21 -14.16
CA PHE A 502 -3.51 -22.20 -13.41
C PHE A 502 -2.72 -21.35 -14.39
N ALA A 503 -2.81 -20.04 -14.26
CA ALA A 503 -2.06 -19.12 -15.10
C ALA A 503 -1.35 -18.06 -14.26
N THR A 504 -0.11 -17.79 -14.63
CA THR A 504 0.59 -16.60 -14.21
C THR A 504 0.11 -15.44 -15.07
N GLN A 505 0.19 -14.29 -14.52
CA GLN A 505 -0.34 -13.04 -15.02
C GLN A 505 -0.33 -12.87 -16.54
N GLY A 506 -1.51 -12.57 -17.02
CA GLY A 506 -1.77 -11.35 -17.75
C GLY A 506 -1.57 -10.15 -16.84
N ARG A 507 -0.99 -9.05 -17.32
CA ARG A 507 -0.86 -7.86 -16.49
C ARG A 507 -2.23 -7.35 -16.12
N GLU A 508 -2.42 -7.09 -14.84
CA GLU A 508 -3.64 -6.48 -14.35
C GLU A 508 -3.52 -4.96 -14.43
N TYR A 509 -4.53 -4.35 -15.01
CA TYR A 509 -4.69 -2.90 -15.02
C TYR A 509 -5.86 -2.53 -14.13
N LYS A 510 -5.59 -1.66 -13.19
CA LYS A 510 -6.61 -0.97 -12.42
C LYS A 510 -7.14 0.20 -13.24
N VAL A 511 -8.45 0.30 -13.38
CA VAL A 511 -9.10 1.33 -14.18
C VAL A 511 -10.24 1.95 -13.40
N GLU A 512 -10.34 3.28 -13.40
CA GLU A 512 -11.47 4.01 -12.87
C GLU A 512 -12.40 4.45 -13.99
N THR A 513 -13.68 4.12 -13.91
CA THR A 513 -14.67 4.47 -14.93
C THR A 513 -16.03 4.78 -14.32
N THR A 514 -16.78 5.65 -14.97
CA THR A 514 -18.20 5.92 -14.63
C THR A 514 -19.16 4.96 -15.31
N SER A 515 -18.69 4.17 -16.28
CA SER A 515 -19.48 3.18 -17.02
C SER A 515 -19.58 1.87 -16.23
N HIS A 516 -20.78 1.27 -16.23
CA HIS A 516 -20.99 -0.04 -15.63
C HIS A 516 -20.43 -1.14 -16.52
N HIS A 517 -19.68 -2.06 -15.93
CA HIS A 517 -19.15 -3.27 -16.56
C HIS A 517 -19.40 -4.47 -15.65
N GLU A 518 -19.33 -5.68 -16.22
CA GLU A 518 -19.48 -6.93 -15.50
C GLU A 518 -18.19 -7.75 -15.60
N THR A 519 -17.98 -8.65 -14.64
CA THR A 519 -16.86 -9.60 -14.67
C THR A 519 -17.02 -10.50 -15.91
N GLY A 520 -15.94 -10.67 -16.66
CA GLY A 520 -15.93 -11.40 -17.93
C GLY A 520 -16.10 -10.53 -19.19
N ASP A 521 -16.45 -9.25 -19.03
CA ASP A 521 -16.53 -8.31 -20.15
C ASP A 521 -15.20 -8.23 -20.90
N LYS A 522 -15.25 -8.34 -22.22
CA LYS A 522 -14.09 -8.08 -23.10
C LYS A 522 -14.03 -6.60 -23.41
N VAL A 523 -12.96 -5.95 -22.99
CA VAL A 523 -12.78 -4.51 -23.13
C VAL A 523 -11.49 -4.16 -23.86
N GLY A 524 -11.43 -2.93 -24.38
CA GLY A 524 -10.20 -2.29 -24.81
C GLY A 524 -9.77 -1.27 -23.78
N LEU A 525 -8.47 -1.22 -23.47
CA LEU A 525 -7.85 -0.15 -22.70
C LEU A 525 -7.29 0.87 -23.66
N LEU A 526 -7.64 2.13 -23.49
CA LEU A 526 -7.17 3.25 -24.30
C LEU A 526 -6.52 4.30 -23.41
N PHE A 527 -5.29 4.62 -23.71
CA PHE A 527 -4.51 5.70 -23.11
C PHE A 527 -3.57 6.29 -24.18
N GLY A 528 -3.16 7.54 -23.98
CA GLY A 528 -2.31 8.27 -24.92
C GLY A 528 -0.86 8.40 -24.44
N PRO A 529 0.00 9.06 -25.23
CA PRO A 529 1.40 9.30 -24.87
C PRO A 529 1.59 10.16 -23.62
N ASP A 530 0.66 11.07 -23.34
CA ASP A 530 0.70 11.97 -22.18
C ASP A 530 0.29 11.24 -20.86
N ASP A 531 -0.35 10.07 -20.97
CA ASP A 531 -0.80 9.26 -19.85
C ASP A 531 0.27 8.25 -19.40
N ILE A 532 1.34 8.10 -20.18
CA ILE A 532 2.47 7.21 -19.91
C ILE A 532 3.59 8.03 -19.29
N HIS A 533 3.97 7.69 -18.05
CA HIS A 533 5.15 8.26 -17.40
C HIS A 533 6.23 7.19 -17.19
N VAL A 534 7.47 7.51 -17.58
CA VAL A 534 8.62 6.59 -17.50
C VAL A 534 9.55 7.02 -16.39
N MET A 535 9.86 6.07 -15.50
CA MET A 535 10.72 6.28 -14.35
C MET A 535 11.97 5.41 -14.44
N HIS A 536 13.09 5.90 -13.91
CA HIS A 536 14.25 5.05 -13.68
C HIS A 536 13.92 3.98 -12.63
N LYS A 537 14.39 2.75 -12.84
CA LYS A 537 14.29 1.72 -11.81
C LYS A 537 15.08 2.14 -10.59
N ALA A 538 14.47 1.97 -9.41
CA ALA A 538 15.17 2.18 -8.15
C ALA A 538 16.36 1.21 -8.08
N VAL A 539 17.56 1.72 -7.80
CA VAL A 539 18.74 0.89 -7.52
C VAL A 539 18.47 0.25 -6.15
N VAL A 540 18.28 -1.06 -6.15
CA VAL A 540 18.24 -1.83 -4.89
C VAL A 540 19.69 -1.98 -4.44
N GLU A 541 20.12 -1.17 -3.46
CA GLU A 541 21.37 -1.34 -2.74
C GLU A 541 21.22 -2.35 -1.60
#